data_05974eb52a28744c9ab535fc1fd9d8ea
#
_entry.id   05974eb52a28744c9ab535fc1fd9d8ea
#
_cell.length_a   1.000
_cell.length_b   1.000
_cell.length_c   1.000
_cell.angle_alpha   90.00
_cell.angle_beta   90.00
_cell.angle_gamma   90.00
#
_symmetry.space_group_name_H-M   'P 1'
#
loop_
_entity.id
_entity.type
_entity.pdbx_description
1 polymer ?
#
loop_
_entity_poly.entity_id
_entity_poly.type
_entity_poly.pdbx_seq_one_letter_code
_entity_poly.pdbx_strand_id
1 'polypeptide(L)'
;MADRVDDWAMNFVHEFEGTPLQNVSKGAVDLGDLQDAEEKKALEEAAEQFKPVIDRLSASLKEKTKEVRVTTRLVDSPACLVTSEGELSPQLVRMLKQAGQAVPEIKPTLEINPEHPLVKKLESSEQFDDLANVIFDQAVIAEGGLPEDPAAYVKRINSLLLK
;
A
#
# COMPACT_ATOMS: atom_id res chain seq x y z
N MET A 1 -17.56 0.96 -6.88
CA MET A 1 -17.51 2.26 -7.56
C MET A 1 -16.80 2.07 -8.88
N ALA A 2 -17.40 2.46 -9.97
CA ALA A 2 -16.96 2.09 -11.32
C ALA A 2 -16.45 3.27 -12.15
N ASP A 3 -16.58 4.51 -11.68
CA ASP A 3 -16.18 5.71 -12.42
C ASP A 3 -15.17 6.54 -11.64
N ARG A 4 -14.22 7.17 -12.37
CA ARG A 4 -13.23 8.10 -11.78
C ARG A 4 -13.87 9.34 -11.13
N VAL A 5 -15.11 9.69 -11.55
CA VAL A 5 -15.89 10.79 -10.98
C VAL A 5 -16.41 10.45 -9.60
N ASP A 6 -16.72 9.16 -9.34
CA ASP A 6 -17.22 8.70 -8.04
C ASP A 6 -16.20 8.99 -6.92
N ASP A 7 -14.92 8.75 -7.18
CA ASP A 7 -13.84 8.99 -6.21
C ASP A 7 -13.73 10.49 -5.86
N TRP A 8 -13.91 11.37 -6.85
CA TRP A 8 -13.93 12.81 -6.61
C TRP A 8 -15.19 13.27 -5.86
N ALA A 9 -16.36 12.75 -6.23
CA ALA A 9 -17.63 13.08 -5.58
C ALA A 9 -17.66 12.64 -4.12
N MET A 10 -17.09 11.46 -3.81
CA MET A 10 -17.05 10.90 -2.46
C MET A 10 -16.19 11.69 -1.48
N ASN A 11 -15.28 12.54 -1.96
CA ASN A 11 -14.53 13.44 -1.08
C ASN A 11 -15.41 14.53 -0.43
N PHE A 12 -16.60 14.76 -0.96
CA PHE A 12 -17.57 15.74 -0.45
C PHE A 12 -18.72 15.11 0.34
N VAL A 13 -18.81 13.78 0.34
CA VAL A 13 -19.84 13.03 1.07
C VAL A 13 -19.25 12.51 2.37
N HIS A 14 -19.58 13.15 3.48
CA HIS A 14 -19.03 12.81 4.79
C HIS A 14 -19.91 11.85 5.59
N GLU A 15 -21.20 11.75 5.22
CA GLU A 15 -22.15 10.86 5.89
C GLU A 15 -23.20 10.35 4.89
N PHE A 16 -23.77 9.20 5.19
CA PHE A 16 -24.91 8.63 4.48
C PHE A 16 -25.92 8.11 5.51
N GLU A 17 -27.15 8.61 5.44
CA GLU A 17 -28.24 8.27 6.39
C GLU A 17 -27.85 8.42 7.88
N GLY A 18 -27.08 9.47 8.21
CA GLY A 18 -26.61 9.71 9.57
C GLY A 18 -25.42 8.85 10.00
N THR A 19 -24.90 8.00 9.11
CA THR A 19 -23.70 7.20 9.35
C THR A 19 -22.49 7.86 8.70
N PRO A 20 -21.41 8.18 9.45
CA PRO A 20 -20.22 8.79 8.88
C PRO A 20 -19.53 7.82 7.90
N LEU A 21 -19.15 8.34 6.74
CA LEU A 21 -18.38 7.61 5.74
C LEU A 21 -16.89 7.79 5.99
N GLN A 22 -16.16 6.69 6.01
CA GLN A 22 -14.72 6.68 6.17
C GLN A 22 -14.04 6.15 4.91
N ASN A 23 -13.01 6.87 4.45
CA ASN A 23 -12.25 6.43 3.29
C ASN A 23 -11.27 5.32 3.70
N VAL A 24 -11.44 4.13 3.12
CA VAL A 24 -10.62 2.94 3.43
C VAL A 24 -9.14 3.07 3.02
N SER A 25 -8.81 4.04 2.16
CA SER A 25 -7.41 4.34 1.80
C SER A 25 -6.73 5.29 2.78
N LYS A 26 -7.47 5.87 3.73
CA LYS A 26 -6.95 6.80 4.74
C LYS A 26 -7.02 6.16 6.12
N GLY A 27 -5.86 5.97 6.71
CA GLY A 27 -5.73 5.46 8.06
C GLY A 27 -5.91 3.95 8.22
N ALA A 28 -5.69 3.48 9.42
CA ALA A 28 -6.13 2.16 9.83
C ALA A 28 -7.66 2.21 9.95
N VAL A 29 -8.37 1.49 9.10
CA VAL A 29 -9.81 1.33 9.29
C VAL A 29 -10.01 0.49 10.54
N ASP A 30 -10.26 1.16 11.64
CA ASP A 30 -10.73 0.49 12.85
C ASP A 30 -12.21 0.16 12.64
N LEU A 31 -12.48 -1.09 12.31
CA LEU A 31 -13.85 -1.60 12.16
C LEU A 31 -14.53 -1.81 13.52
N GLY A 32 -13.86 -1.44 14.60
CA GLY A 32 -14.39 -1.56 15.96
C GLY A 32 -14.85 -2.97 16.29
N ASP A 33 -16.10 -3.10 16.73
CA ASP A 33 -16.72 -4.38 17.11
C ASP A 33 -17.04 -5.29 15.90
N LEU A 34 -16.85 -4.81 14.66
CA LEU A 34 -17.06 -5.59 13.42
C LEU A 34 -15.82 -6.43 13.05
N GLN A 35 -14.66 -6.16 13.63
CA GLN A 35 -13.52 -7.06 13.52
C GLN A 35 -13.69 -8.22 14.49
N ASP A 36 -13.93 -9.40 13.94
CA ASP A 36 -13.98 -10.62 14.75
C ASP A 36 -12.63 -10.81 15.47
N ALA A 37 -12.70 -11.27 16.73
CA ALA A 37 -11.51 -11.57 17.53
C ALA A 37 -10.57 -12.59 16.82
N GLU A 38 -11.13 -13.38 15.92
CA GLU A 38 -10.41 -14.34 15.07
C GLU A 38 -9.57 -13.62 13.99
N GLU A 39 -10.08 -12.55 13.36
CA GLU A 39 -9.33 -11.76 12.37
C GLU A 39 -8.15 -11.02 13.03
N LYS A 40 -8.34 -10.44 14.21
CA LYS A 40 -7.24 -9.79 14.94
C LYS A 40 -6.14 -10.79 15.29
N LYS A 41 -6.53 -11.97 15.76
CA LYS A 41 -5.58 -13.03 16.09
C LYS A 41 -4.82 -13.54 14.86
N ALA A 42 -5.54 -13.76 13.76
CA ALA A 42 -4.93 -14.16 12.48
C ALA A 42 -3.94 -13.10 11.96
N LEU A 43 -4.26 -11.80 12.12
CA LEU A 43 -3.36 -10.70 11.75
C LEU A 43 -2.09 -10.68 12.62
N GLU A 44 -2.23 -10.88 13.93
CA GLU A 44 -1.10 -10.95 14.85
C GLU A 44 -0.18 -12.15 14.55
N GLU A 45 -0.77 -13.33 14.34
CA GLU A 45 -0.04 -14.54 13.98
C GLU A 45 0.70 -14.37 12.63
N ALA A 46 0.03 -13.81 11.63
CA ALA A 46 0.65 -13.50 10.34
C ALA A 46 1.78 -12.47 10.48
N ALA A 47 1.59 -11.42 11.28
CA ALA A 47 2.61 -10.41 11.52
C ALA A 47 3.85 -11.00 12.23
N GLU A 48 3.67 -11.92 13.16
CA GLU A 48 4.79 -12.62 13.82
C GLU A 48 5.54 -13.53 12.85
N GLN A 49 4.82 -14.31 12.03
CA GLN A 49 5.44 -15.20 11.05
C GLN A 49 6.21 -14.43 9.98
N PHE A 50 5.64 -13.33 9.47
CA PHE A 50 6.25 -12.50 8.44
C PHE A 50 7.22 -11.44 8.96
N LYS A 51 7.45 -11.36 10.26
CA LYS A 51 8.33 -10.35 10.87
C LYS A 51 9.71 -10.25 10.19
N PRO A 52 10.42 -11.35 9.90
CA PRO A 52 11.72 -11.26 9.22
C PRO A 52 11.62 -10.63 7.83
N VAL A 53 10.52 -10.91 7.10
CA VAL A 53 10.26 -10.33 5.76
C VAL A 53 9.92 -8.86 5.88
N ILE A 54 9.08 -8.49 6.86
CA ILE A 54 8.71 -7.10 7.15
C ILE A 54 9.94 -6.26 7.47
N ASP A 55 10.84 -6.76 8.32
CA ASP A 55 12.07 -6.07 8.71
C ASP A 55 12.98 -5.84 7.48
N ARG A 56 13.13 -6.86 6.62
CA ARG A 56 13.89 -6.74 5.37
C ARG A 56 13.22 -5.78 4.37
N LEU A 57 11.90 -5.84 4.21
CA LEU A 57 11.14 -4.91 3.38
C LEU A 57 11.28 -3.48 3.86
N SER A 58 11.17 -3.25 5.17
CA SER A 58 11.34 -1.94 5.79
C SER A 58 12.75 -1.39 5.56
N ALA A 59 13.76 -2.23 5.60
CA ALA A 59 15.13 -1.84 5.29
C ALA A 59 15.33 -1.51 3.81
N SER A 60 14.82 -2.36 2.90
CA SER A 60 14.93 -2.19 1.44
C SER A 60 14.15 -0.98 0.93
N LEU A 61 13.00 -0.68 1.52
CA LEU A 61 12.08 0.39 1.11
C LEU A 61 12.13 1.64 2.01
N LYS A 62 13.12 1.76 2.88
CA LYS A 62 13.29 2.85 3.86
C LYS A 62 13.13 4.26 3.29
N GLU A 63 13.62 4.47 2.06
CA GLU A 63 13.54 5.77 1.39
C GLU A 63 12.14 6.05 0.83
N LYS A 64 11.33 5.01 0.58
CA LYS A 64 10.04 5.09 -0.10
C LYS A 64 8.84 4.96 0.85
N THR A 65 9.00 4.27 1.98
CA THR A 65 7.91 3.99 2.92
C THR A 65 8.24 4.51 4.32
N LYS A 66 7.19 4.89 5.04
CA LYS A 66 7.26 5.23 6.47
C LYS A 66 7.30 3.96 7.31
N GLU A 67 6.50 2.97 6.92
CA GLU A 67 6.30 1.73 7.63
C GLU A 67 5.85 0.64 6.65
N VAL A 68 6.16 -0.61 6.98
CA VAL A 68 5.62 -1.80 6.32
C VAL A 68 4.88 -2.63 7.35
N ARG A 69 3.63 -3.02 7.04
CA ARG A 69 2.82 -3.85 7.92
C ARG A 69 2.00 -4.88 7.15
N VAL A 70 1.54 -5.91 7.84
CA VAL A 70 0.67 -6.96 7.28
C VAL A 70 -0.78 -6.47 7.30
N THR A 71 -1.56 -6.91 6.33
CA THR A 71 -3.01 -6.71 6.29
C THR A 71 -3.73 -7.95 5.79
N THR A 72 -4.92 -8.21 6.32
CA THR A 72 -5.84 -9.27 5.86
C THR A 72 -6.92 -8.74 4.91
N ARG A 73 -6.94 -7.41 4.67
CA ARG A 73 -7.99 -6.75 3.85
C ARG A 73 -7.82 -6.99 2.35
N LEU A 74 -6.62 -7.36 1.90
CA LEU A 74 -6.32 -7.56 0.49
C LEU A 74 -6.62 -9.00 0.10
N VAL A 75 -7.35 -9.18 -1.01
CA VAL A 75 -7.70 -10.50 -1.57
C VAL A 75 -6.76 -10.84 -2.72
N ASP A 76 -6.73 -10.03 -3.77
CA ASP A 76 -6.01 -10.32 -5.02
C ASP A 76 -4.71 -9.52 -5.17
N SER A 77 -4.54 -8.45 -4.39
CA SER A 77 -3.37 -7.58 -4.50
C SER A 77 -2.27 -7.99 -3.52
N PRO A 78 -0.99 -7.95 -3.93
CA PRO A 78 0.14 -8.25 -3.05
C PRO A 78 0.35 -7.20 -1.97
N ALA A 79 0.04 -5.94 -2.28
CA ALA A 79 0.22 -4.81 -1.38
C ALA A 79 -0.66 -3.63 -1.77
N CYS A 80 -0.86 -2.71 -0.85
CA CYS A 80 -1.46 -1.39 -1.10
C CYS A 80 -0.71 -0.31 -0.32
N LEU A 81 -0.91 0.94 -0.73
CA LEU A 81 -0.37 2.11 -0.03
C LEU A 81 -1.47 2.76 0.80
N VAL A 82 -1.14 3.08 2.03
CA VAL A 82 -2.04 3.77 2.97
C VAL A 82 -1.38 5.04 3.44
N THR A 83 -2.11 6.15 3.39
CA THR A 83 -1.70 7.43 3.97
C THR A 83 -2.37 7.63 5.33
N SER A 84 -1.68 8.30 6.25
CA SER A 84 -2.24 8.60 7.57
C SER A 84 -3.42 9.59 7.44
N GLU A 85 -4.35 9.55 8.41
CA GLU A 85 -5.39 10.56 8.50
C GLU A 85 -4.77 11.96 8.63
N GLY A 86 -5.27 12.90 7.81
CA GLY A 86 -4.73 14.27 7.76
C GLY A 86 -3.54 14.47 6.82
N GLU A 87 -2.95 13.42 6.26
CA GLU A 87 -1.95 13.54 5.21
C GLU A 87 -2.63 13.78 3.84
N LEU A 88 -1.92 14.54 2.98
CA LEU A 88 -2.39 14.79 1.62
C LEU A 88 -2.43 13.48 0.83
N SER A 89 -3.49 13.26 0.07
CA SER A 89 -3.56 12.08 -0.80
C SER A 89 -2.42 12.10 -1.82
N PRO A 90 -1.91 10.93 -2.26
CA PRO A 90 -0.85 10.86 -3.27
C PRO A 90 -1.19 11.61 -4.56
N GLN A 91 -2.46 11.65 -4.93
CA GLN A 91 -2.95 12.40 -6.09
C GLN A 91 -2.81 13.91 -5.89
N LEU A 92 -3.21 14.41 -4.72
CA LEU A 92 -3.09 15.84 -4.39
C LEU A 92 -1.63 16.28 -4.29
N VAL A 93 -0.76 15.45 -3.70
CA VAL A 93 0.70 15.67 -3.66
C VAL A 93 1.27 15.82 -5.08
N ARG A 94 0.84 14.97 -6.03
CA ARG A 94 1.27 15.07 -7.43
C ARG A 94 0.79 16.35 -8.10
N MET A 95 -0.48 16.70 -7.92
CA MET A 95 -1.04 17.94 -8.47
C MET A 95 -0.27 19.16 -7.97
N LEU A 96 0.03 19.22 -6.68
CA LEU A 96 0.78 20.31 -6.07
C LEU A 96 2.23 20.37 -6.59
N LYS A 97 2.90 19.22 -6.73
CA LYS A 97 4.24 19.12 -7.34
C LYS A 97 4.23 19.60 -8.81
N GLN A 98 3.22 19.21 -9.59
CA GLN A 98 3.06 19.66 -10.97
C GLN A 98 2.79 21.17 -11.06
N ALA A 99 2.10 21.73 -10.07
CA ALA A 99 1.88 23.17 -9.95
C ALA A 99 3.09 23.96 -9.41
N GLY A 100 4.24 23.27 -9.21
CA GLY A 100 5.48 23.90 -8.75
C GLY A 100 5.47 24.28 -7.27
N GLN A 101 4.51 23.76 -6.49
CA GLN A 101 4.46 24.01 -5.05
C GLN A 101 5.38 23.03 -4.30
N ALA A 102 6.07 23.54 -3.28
CA ALA A 102 6.84 22.71 -2.37
C ALA A 102 5.86 21.91 -1.50
N VAL A 103 5.89 20.59 -1.67
CA VAL A 103 5.08 19.65 -0.88
C VAL A 103 6.02 18.86 0.01
N PRO A 104 5.71 18.69 1.31
CA PRO A 104 6.48 17.80 2.17
C PRO A 104 6.53 16.40 1.57
N GLU A 105 7.67 15.74 1.72
CA GLU A 105 7.84 14.36 1.31
C GLU A 105 7.04 13.46 2.25
N ILE A 106 5.86 13.01 1.78
CA ILE A 106 5.00 12.12 2.54
C ILE A 106 5.32 10.69 2.09
N LYS A 107 5.87 9.91 3.02
CA LYS A 107 6.12 8.48 2.79
C LYS A 107 4.89 7.69 3.22
N PRO A 108 4.27 6.92 2.31
CA PRO A 108 3.12 6.09 2.65
C PRO A 108 3.52 4.90 3.54
N THR A 109 2.56 4.33 4.23
CA THR A 109 2.66 2.99 4.81
C THR A 109 2.37 1.95 3.73
N LEU A 110 3.21 0.94 3.61
CA LEU A 110 2.99 -0.20 2.72
C LEU A 110 2.30 -1.32 3.52
N GLU A 111 1.07 -1.66 3.14
CA GLU A 111 0.38 -2.84 3.65
C GLU A 111 0.57 -4.00 2.70
N ILE A 112 1.03 -5.14 3.21
CA ILE A 112 1.28 -6.35 2.43
C ILE A 112 0.28 -7.46 2.78
N ASN A 113 -0.09 -8.24 1.76
CA ASN A 113 -0.92 -9.42 1.90
C ASN A 113 -0.03 -10.66 2.07
N PRO A 114 0.06 -11.26 3.28
CA PRO A 114 0.92 -12.41 3.56
C PRO A 114 0.52 -13.65 2.75
N GLU A 115 -0.75 -13.75 2.36
CA GLU A 115 -1.26 -14.89 1.60
C GLU A 115 -0.94 -14.83 0.10
N HIS A 116 -0.56 -13.64 -0.39
CA HIS A 116 -0.30 -13.46 -1.82
C HIS A 116 0.98 -14.18 -2.27
N PRO A 117 0.96 -14.92 -3.41
CA PRO A 117 2.13 -15.69 -3.88
C PRO A 117 3.41 -14.87 -4.05
N LEU A 118 3.32 -13.61 -4.52
CA LEU A 118 4.49 -12.74 -4.65
C LEU A 118 5.10 -12.36 -3.30
N VAL A 119 4.27 -12.19 -2.26
CA VAL A 119 4.75 -11.89 -0.92
C VAL A 119 5.41 -13.12 -0.29
N LYS A 120 4.80 -14.30 -0.45
CA LYS A 120 5.40 -15.58 -0.03
C LYS A 120 6.74 -15.85 -0.74
N LYS A 121 6.86 -15.46 -2.01
CA LYS A 121 8.11 -15.60 -2.77
C LYS A 121 9.26 -14.74 -2.21
N LEU A 122 8.97 -13.65 -1.49
CA LEU A 122 10.00 -12.82 -0.85
C LEU A 122 10.88 -13.62 0.13
N GLU A 123 10.30 -14.58 0.85
CA GLU A 123 11.04 -15.36 1.86
C GLU A 123 12.22 -16.11 1.25
N SER A 124 12.04 -16.66 0.05
CA SER A 124 13.01 -17.51 -0.63
C SER A 124 13.74 -16.82 -1.80
N SER A 125 13.41 -15.55 -2.09
CA SER A 125 13.95 -14.86 -3.25
C SER A 125 15.42 -14.45 -3.05
N GLU A 126 16.29 -14.87 -3.96
CA GLU A 126 17.65 -14.34 -4.07
C GLU A 126 17.67 -12.87 -4.52
N GLN A 127 16.63 -12.44 -5.26
CA GLN A 127 16.44 -11.07 -5.74
C GLN A 127 15.44 -10.31 -4.86
N PHE A 128 15.61 -10.40 -3.54
CA PHE A 128 14.68 -9.81 -2.59
C PHE A 128 14.42 -8.33 -2.84
N ASP A 129 15.48 -7.52 -3.03
CA ASP A 129 15.36 -6.08 -3.21
C ASP A 129 14.65 -5.71 -4.51
N ASP A 130 14.90 -6.45 -5.60
CA ASP A 130 14.19 -6.23 -6.86
C ASP A 130 12.71 -6.57 -6.72
N LEU A 131 12.38 -7.70 -6.08
CA LEU A 131 11.00 -8.11 -5.85
C LEU A 131 10.27 -7.16 -4.89
N ALA A 132 10.93 -6.70 -3.83
CA ALA A 132 10.41 -5.71 -2.90
C ALA A 132 10.04 -4.39 -3.61
N ASN A 133 10.95 -3.89 -4.46
CA ASN A 133 10.70 -2.68 -5.26
C ASN A 133 9.57 -2.90 -6.28
N VAL A 134 9.47 -4.07 -6.90
CA VAL A 134 8.38 -4.39 -7.82
C VAL A 134 7.04 -4.40 -7.11
N ILE A 135 6.93 -5.01 -5.92
CA ILE A 135 5.70 -5.02 -5.12
C ILE A 135 5.29 -3.59 -4.73
N PHE A 136 6.25 -2.77 -4.30
CA PHE A 136 5.98 -1.36 -4.00
C PHE A 136 5.50 -0.58 -5.22
N ASP A 137 6.19 -0.70 -6.35
CA ASP A 137 5.86 0.00 -7.59
C ASP A 137 4.49 -0.47 -8.14
N GLN A 138 4.12 -1.75 -7.96
CA GLN A 138 2.79 -2.26 -8.28
C GLN A 138 1.70 -1.61 -7.41
N ALA A 139 1.95 -1.43 -6.12
CA ALA A 139 1.02 -0.73 -5.24
C ALA A 139 0.84 0.73 -5.66
N VAL A 140 1.92 1.42 -6.08
CA VAL A 140 1.85 2.78 -6.66
C VAL A 140 0.99 2.80 -7.92
N ILE A 141 1.14 1.81 -8.81
CA ILE A 141 0.36 1.72 -10.06
C ILE A 141 -1.11 1.43 -9.74
N ALA A 142 -1.40 0.56 -8.79
CA ALA A 142 -2.76 0.24 -8.36
C ALA A 142 -3.51 1.48 -7.83
N GLU A 143 -2.80 2.40 -7.17
CA GLU A 143 -3.32 3.71 -6.74
C GLU A 143 -3.39 4.76 -7.88
N GLY A 144 -3.24 4.33 -9.14
CA GLY A 144 -3.26 5.21 -10.31
C GLY A 144 -2.00 6.07 -10.46
N GLY A 145 -0.90 5.68 -9.78
CA GLY A 145 0.38 6.34 -9.85
C GLY A 145 1.30 5.81 -10.94
N LEU A 146 2.45 6.46 -11.05
CA LEU A 146 3.58 5.98 -11.84
C LEU A 146 4.73 5.70 -10.88
N PRO A 147 5.49 4.61 -11.12
CA PRO A 147 6.76 4.39 -10.45
C PRO A 147 7.68 5.62 -10.59
N GLU A 148 8.50 5.86 -9.60
CA GLU A 148 9.48 6.95 -9.64
C GLU A 148 10.45 6.80 -10.82
N ASP A 149 10.88 5.57 -11.09
CA ASP A 149 11.66 5.17 -12.26
C ASP A 149 10.97 4.02 -13.00
N PRO A 150 10.13 4.33 -14.02
CA PRO A 150 9.44 3.31 -14.81
C PRO A 150 10.38 2.39 -15.59
N ALA A 151 11.55 2.89 -16.00
CA ALA A 151 12.52 2.07 -16.74
C ALA A 151 13.17 1.03 -15.83
N ALA A 152 13.53 1.42 -14.61
CA ALA A 152 14.02 0.50 -13.60
C ALA A 152 12.97 -0.55 -13.21
N TYR A 153 11.70 -0.15 -13.09
CA TYR A 153 10.58 -1.07 -12.82
C TYR A 153 10.48 -2.15 -13.91
N VAL A 154 10.47 -1.76 -15.19
CA VAL A 154 10.40 -2.71 -16.30
C VAL A 154 11.62 -3.64 -16.30
N LYS A 155 12.83 -3.10 -16.05
CA LYS A 155 14.06 -3.89 -15.99
C LYS A 155 14.00 -4.95 -14.86
N ARG A 156 13.52 -4.58 -13.68
CA ARG A 156 13.36 -5.51 -12.54
C ARG A 156 12.37 -6.62 -12.87
N ILE A 157 11.21 -6.27 -13.44
CA ILE A 157 10.21 -7.26 -13.85
C ILE A 157 10.82 -8.25 -14.85
N ASN A 158 11.49 -7.77 -15.88
CA ASN A 158 12.13 -8.64 -16.87
C ASN A 158 13.18 -9.56 -16.22
N SER A 159 13.98 -9.05 -15.28
CA SER A 159 14.95 -9.85 -14.54
C SER A 159 14.30 -10.96 -13.70
N LEU A 160 13.15 -10.67 -13.09
CA LEU A 160 12.40 -11.63 -12.26
C LEU A 160 11.67 -12.70 -13.09
N LEU A 161 11.24 -12.35 -14.31
CA LEU A 161 10.51 -13.26 -15.20
C LEU A 161 11.45 -14.19 -16.00
N LEU A 162 12.70 -13.81 -16.21
CA LEU A 162 13.69 -14.58 -17.00
C LEU A 162 14.47 -15.60 -16.14
N LYS A 163 14.19 -15.71 -14.87
CA LYS A 163 14.71 -16.72 -13.94
C LYS A 163 13.65 -17.73 -13.56
#